data_3226ccf780d3b3ef678b50749495eadf
#
_entry.id   3226ccf780d3b3ef678b50749495eadf
#
_cell.length_a   1.000
_cell.length_b   1.000
_cell.length_c   1.000
_cell.angle_alpha   90.00
_cell.angle_beta   90.00
_cell.angle_gamma   90.00
#
_symmetry.space_group_name_H-M   'P 1'
#
loop_
_entity.id
_entity.type
_entity.pdbx_description
1 polymer ?
#
loop_
_entity_poly.entity_id
_entity_poly.type
_entity_poly.pdbx_seq_one_letter_code
_entity_poly.pdbx_strand_id
1 'polypeptide(L)'
;ERALRRVALPMAKYWVCKRTPALVAEALECLGGNGYVEESGMPRMYREAPLNSIWEGAGNIQALDLMRVLAREPDAVAAWHAEVEAAKGADRRLDACLHDTEAALRDVARDPAGSTHLARRLATRMALLLQGSLLARFAPAAVADLFCATRLDRPEGTFGALPAGFDVEAVIARATP
;
A
#
# COMPACT_ATOMS: atom_id res chain seq x y z
N GLU A 1 -2.06 -15.98 -12.62
CA GLU A 1 -2.73 -14.66 -12.72
C GLU A 1 -4.06 -14.62 -11.96
N ARG A 2 -5.01 -15.53 -12.17
CA ARG A 2 -6.31 -15.54 -11.49
C ARG A 2 -6.19 -15.61 -9.95
N ALA A 3 -5.31 -16.45 -9.43
CA ALA A 3 -5.05 -16.62 -8.01
C ALA A 3 -4.48 -15.33 -7.38
N LEU A 4 -3.48 -14.72 -8.01
CA LEU A 4 -2.92 -13.44 -7.56
C LEU A 4 -3.98 -12.33 -7.55
N ARG A 5 -4.79 -12.23 -8.60
CA ARG A 5 -5.88 -11.24 -8.68
C ARG A 5 -6.87 -11.38 -7.53
N ARG A 6 -7.18 -12.61 -7.08
CA ARG A 6 -8.13 -12.85 -6.00
C ARG A 6 -7.70 -12.25 -4.66
N VAL A 7 -6.41 -12.26 -4.36
CA VAL A 7 -5.86 -11.65 -3.13
C VAL A 7 -5.53 -10.18 -3.35
N ALA A 8 -5.05 -9.80 -4.54
CA ALA A 8 -4.61 -8.44 -4.83
C ALA A 8 -5.76 -7.43 -4.87
N LEU A 9 -6.94 -7.81 -5.39
CA LEU A 9 -8.06 -6.86 -5.54
C LEU A 9 -8.55 -6.27 -4.20
N PRO A 10 -8.95 -7.06 -3.18
CA PRO A 10 -9.41 -6.49 -1.92
C PRO A 10 -8.30 -5.71 -1.21
N MET A 11 -7.06 -6.20 -1.26
CA MET A 11 -5.90 -5.55 -0.69
C MET A 11 -5.62 -4.19 -1.36
N ALA A 12 -5.57 -4.14 -2.70
CA ALA A 12 -5.30 -2.93 -3.45
C ALA A 12 -6.43 -1.91 -3.30
N LYS A 13 -7.69 -2.37 -3.39
CA LYS A 13 -8.84 -1.48 -3.16
C LYS A 13 -8.79 -0.87 -1.75
N TYR A 14 -8.55 -1.68 -0.73
CA TYR A 14 -8.39 -1.18 0.64
C TYR A 14 -7.32 -0.09 0.71
N TRP A 15 -6.11 -0.41 0.24
CA TRP A 15 -4.95 0.46 0.38
C TRP A 15 -5.10 1.76 -0.39
N VAL A 16 -5.42 1.69 -1.68
CA VAL A 16 -5.55 2.86 -2.55
C VAL A 16 -6.66 3.78 -2.05
N CYS A 17 -7.87 3.25 -1.85
CA CYS A 17 -9.00 4.08 -1.47
C CYS A 17 -8.87 4.71 -0.08
N LYS A 18 -8.19 4.01 0.87
CA LYS A 18 -7.93 4.57 2.21
C LYS A 18 -6.93 5.72 2.19
N ARG A 19 -5.99 5.72 1.26
CA ARG A 19 -4.98 6.78 1.15
C ARG A 19 -5.43 7.97 0.32
N THR A 20 -6.38 7.79 -0.58
CA THR A 20 -6.82 8.83 -1.52
C THR A 20 -7.23 10.13 -0.82
N PRO A 21 -8.04 10.15 0.26
CA PRO A 21 -8.41 11.41 0.90
C PRO A 21 -7.22 12.23 1.40
N ALA A 22 -6.27 11.57 2.05
CA ALA A 22 -5.06 12.25 2.55
C ALA A 22 -4.16 12.73 1.40
N LEU A 23 -4.03 11.93 0.34
CA LEU A 23 -3.26 12.31 -0.86
C LEU A 23 -3.86 13.53 -1.57
N VAL A 24 -5.19 13.57 -1.71
CA VAL A 24 -5.87 14.70 -2.37
C VAL A 24 -5.81 15.96 -1.49
N ALA A 25 -5.88 15.81 -0.16
CA ALA A 25 -5.68 16.93 0.77
C ALA A 25 -4.29 17.56 0.59
N GLU A 26 -3.25 16.73 0.53
CA GLU A 26 -1.86 17.17 0.31
C GLU A 26 -1.69 17.85 -1.05
N ALA A 27 -2.26 17.26 -2.11
CA ALA A 27 -2.22 17.85 -3.45
C ALA A 27 -2.92 19.22 -3.51
N LEU A 28 -4.04 19.38 -2.79
CA LEU A 28 -4.74 20.66 -2.65
C LEU A 28 -3.86 21.68 -1.94
N GLU A 29 -3.20 21.28 -0.85
CA GLU A 29 -2.32 22.14 -0.06
C GLU A 29 -1.11 22.62 -0.88
N CYS A 30 -0.55 21.76 -1.75
CA CYS A 30 0.56 22.14 -2.64
C CYS A 30 0.21 23.29 -3.60
N LEU A 31 -1.05 23.53 -3.91
CA LEU A 31 -1.50 24.66 -4.74
C LEU A 31 -1.78 25.94 -3.93
N GLY A 32 -1.59 25.90 -2.60
CA GLY A 32 -1.90 27.02 -1.72
C GLY A 32 -3.37 27.48 -1.82
N GLY A 33 -3.62 28.79 -1.75
CA GLY A 33 -4.97 29.33 -1.85
C GLY A 33 -5.72 28.95 -3.15
N ASN A 34 -4.99 28.75 -4.22
CA ASN A 34 -5.58 28.30 -5.50
C ASN A 34 -6.15 26.88 -5.40
N GLY A 35 -5.58 26.01 -4.56
CA GLY A 35 -6.13 24.68 -4.31
C GLY A 35 -7.44 24.68 -3.55
N TYR A 36 -7.70 25.74 -2.76
CA TYR A 36 -8.88 25.87 -1.93
C TYR A 36 -10.11 26.41 -2.67
N VAL A 37 -9.92 27.25 -3.71
CA VAL A 37 -11.01 27.85 -4.47
C VAL A 37 -11.60 26.87 -5.47
N GLU A 38 -12.93 26.96 -5.71
CA GLU A 38 -13.67 25.98 -6.53
C GLU A 38 -13.20 25.93 -8.00
N GLU A 39 -12.68 27.03 -8.53
CA GLU A 39 -12.21 27.15 -9.92
C GLU A 39 -11.05 26.20 -10.24
N SER A 40 -10.28 25.81 -9.26
CA SER A 40 -9.18 24.83 -9.45
C SER A 40 -9.66 23.40 -9.68
N GLY A 41 -10.90 23.07 -9.28
CA GLY A 41 -11.44 21.72 -9.27
C GLY A 41 -10.93 20.83 -8.11
N MET A 42 -9.89 21.26 -7.39
CA MET A 42 -9.32 20.49 -6.27
C MET A 42 -10.29 20.30 -5.09
N PRO A 43 -11.10 21.31 -4.69
CA PRO A 43 -12.09 21.09 -3.64
C PRO A 43 -13.12 20.02 -4.00
N ARG A 44 -13.51 19.91 -5.25
CA ARG A 44 -14.39 18.85 -5.73
C ARG A 44 -13.70 17.47 -5.60
N MET A 45 -12.47 17.32 -6.06
CA MET A 45 -11.70 16.07 -5.92
C MET A 45 -11.58 15.66 -4.46
N TYR A 46 -11.33 16.60 -3.56
CA TYR A 46 -11.24 16.35 -2.14
C TYR A 46 -12.56 15.85 -1.54
N ARG A 47 -13.69 16.46 -1.91
CA ARG A 47 -15.01 16.02 -1.46
C ARG A 47 -15.40 14.64 -2.02
N GLU A 48 -14.97 14.29 -3.23
CA GLU A 48 -15.24 12.99 -3.85
C GLU A 48 -14.31 11.87 -3.33
N ALA A 49 -13.10 12.19 -2.90
CA ALA A 49 -12.10 11.21 -2.50
C ALA A 49 -12.57 10.17 -1.47
N PRO A 50 -13.32 10.52 -0.41
CA PRO A 50 -13.83 9.55 0.57
C PRO A 50 -14.80 8.51 -0.02
N LEU A 51 -15.52 8.84 -1.10
CA LEU A 51 -16.51 7.94 -1.72
C LEU A 51 -15.87 6.63 -2.19
N ASN A 52 -14.64 6.69 -2.69
CA ASN A 52 -13.89 5.51 -3.17
C ASN A 52 -13.68 4.44 -2.09
N SER A 53 -13.66 4.82 -0.82
CA SER A 53 -13.56 3.87 0.28
C SER A 53 -14.92 3.53 0.92
N ILE A 54 -16.04 3.90 0.28
CA ILE A 54 -17.41 3.63 0.72
C ILE A 54 -18.09 2.63 -0.21
N TRP A 55 -18.19 2.94 -1.50
CA TRP A 55 -18.90 2.13 -2.48
C TRP A 55 -18.16 0.83 -2.85
N GLU A 56 -18.88 -0.15 -3.41
CA GLU A 56 -18.36 -1.46 -3.81
C GLU A 56 -17.56 -2.19 -2.71
N GLY A 57 -17.97 -1.98 -1.47
CA GLY A 57 -17.34 -2.53 -0.28
C GLY A 57 -16.43 -1.53 0.42
N ALA A 58 -16.88 -1.06 1.57
CA ALA A 58 -16.11 -0.15 2.42
C ALA A 58 -14.77 -0.76 2.82
N GLY A 59 -13.80 0.09 3.20
CA GLY A 59 -12.44 -0.36 3.51
C GLY A 59 -12.38 -1.52 4.50
N ASN A 60 -13.25 -1.54 5.51
CA ASN A 60 -13.28 -2.67 6.44
C ASN A 60 -13.81 -3.97 5.79
N ILE A 61 -14.76 -3.86 4.87
CA ILE A 61 -15.29 -5.02 4.12
C ILE A 61 -14.17 -5.62 3.24
N GLN A 62 -13.38 -4.77 2.58
CA GLN A 62 -12.23 -5.22 1.78
C GLN A 62 -11.16 -5.91 2.64
N ALA A 63 -10.84 -5.34 3.80
CA ALA A 63 -9.90 -5.96 4.74
C ALA A 63 -10.40 -7.32 5.26
N LEU A 64 -11.69 -7.44 5.54
CA LEU A 64 -12.31 -8.70 5.97
C LEU A 64 -12.44 -9.72 4.82
N ASP A 65 -12.66 -9.27 3.58
CA ASP A 65 -12.62 -10.18 2.42
C ASP A 65 -11.21 -10.73 2.21
N LEU A 66 -10.16 -9.89 2.37
CA LEU A 66 -8.78 -10.39 2.39
C LEU A 66 -8.59 -11.48 3.45
N MET A 67 -9.10 -11.31 4.67
CA MET A 67 -9.00 -12.34 5.70
C MET A 67 -9.68 -13.66 5.29
N ARG A 68 -10.79 -13.60 4.57
CA ARG A 68 -11.44 -14.79 4.02
C ARG A 68 -10.56 -15.49 2.97
N VAL A 69 -9.92 -14.71 2.10
CA VAL A 69 -8.96 -15.26 1.12
C VAL A 69 -7.81 -15.95 1.84
N LEU A 70 -7.21 -15.29 2.82
CA LEU A 70 -6.10 -15.85 3.60
C LEU A 70 -6.46 -17.18 4.29
N ALA A 71 -7.71 -17.31 4.75
CA ALA A 71 -8.17 -18.50 5.45
C ALA A 71 -8.61 -19.65 4.52
N ARG A 72 -9.03 -19.36 3.28
CA ARG A 72 -9.73 -20.35 2.43
C ARG A 72 -9.11 -20.61 1.08
N GLU A 73 -8.19 -19.78 0.63
CA GLU A 73 -7.66 -19.81 -0.73
C GLU A 73 -6.11 -19.86 -0.72
N PRO A 74 -5.50 -21.00 -0.33
CA PRO A 74 -4.05 -21.12 -0.21
C PRO A 74 -3.30 -20.81 -1.51
N ASP A 75 -3.88 -21.14 -2.67
CA ASP A 75 -3.28 -20.82 -3.97
C ASP A 75 -3.15 -19.31 -4.21
N ALA A 76 -4.13 -18.52 -3.72
CA ALA A 76 -4.07 -17.07 -3.82
C ALA A 76 -2.95 -16.49 -2.93
N VAL A 77 -2.81 -17.02 -1.72
CA VAL A 77 -1.73 -16.65 -0.80
C VAL A 77 -0.37 -17.02 -1.39
N ALA A 78 -0.22 -18.24 -1.92
CA ALA A 78 1.00 -18.70 -2.56
C ALA A 78 1.38 -17.84 -3.78
N ALA A 79 0.39 -17.43 -4.60
CA ALA A 79 0.63 -16.57 -5.74
C ALA A 79 1.11 -15.16 -5.33
N TRP A 80 0.54 -14.58 -4.28
CA TRP A 80 1.01 -13.31 -3.73
C TRP A 80 2.43 -13.44 -3.16
N HIS A 81 2.68 -14.50 -2.40
CA HIS A 81 3.98 -14.77 -1.80
C HIS A 81 5.08 -14.90 -2.87
N ALA A 82 4.82 -15.69 -3.92
CA ALA A 82 5.75 -15.86 -5.04
C ALA A 82 6.07 -14.53 -5.74
N GLU A 83 5.07 -13.65 -5.89
CA GLU A 83 5.28 -12.32 -6.50
C GLU A 83 6.13 -11.42 -5.62
N VAL A 84 5.96 -11.47 -4.31
CA VAL A 84 6.79 -10.69 -3.37
C VAL A 84 8.21 -11.28 -3.26
N GLU A 85 8.33 -12.60 -3.16
CA GLU A 85 9.63 -13.30 -3.11
C GLU A 85 10.49 -13.09 -4.36
N ALA A 86 9.89 -12.76 -5.50
CA ALA A 86 10.64 -12.45 -6.72
C ALA A 86 11.62 -11.27 -6.57
N ALA A 87 11.47 -10.44 -5.52
CA ALA A 87 12.40 -9.37 -5.16
C ALA A 87 13.31 -9.70 -3.96
N LYS A 88 13.32 -10.95 -3.49
CA LYS A 88 14.11 -11.37 -2.32
C LYS A 88 15.60 -11.05 -2.50
N GLY A 89 16.18 -10.45 -1.49
CA GLY A 89 17.59 -10.02 -1.49
C GLY A 89 17.84 -8.68 -2.17
N ALA A 90 16.84 -8.05 -2.79
CA ALA A 90 16.98 -6.73 -3.40
C ALA A 90 17.07 -5.61 -2.35
N ASP A 91 16.35 -5.75 -1.22
CA ASP A 91 16.37 -4.78 -0.13
C ASP A 91 16.10 -5.48 1.22
N ARG A 92 17.00 -5.29 2.18
CA ARG A 92 16.89 -5.90 3.52
C ARG A 92 15.61 -5.50 4.29
N ARG A 93 15.09 -4.29 4.03
CA ARG A 93 13.86 -3.78 4.68
C ARG A 93 12.64 -4.48 4.14
N LEU A 94 12.65 -4.76 2.82
CA LEU A 94 11.62 -5.56 2.17
C LEU A 94 11.62 -7.00 2.71
N ASP A 95 12.79 -7.62 2.81
CA ASP A 95 12.95 -8.98 3.32
C ASP A 95 12.51 -9.09 4.79
N ALA A 96 12.89 -8.13 5.63
CA ALA A 96 12.48 -8.09 7.04
C ALA A 96 10.97 -7.92 7.18
N CYS A 97 10.36 -7.01 6.41
CA CYS A 97 8.93 -6.79 6.42
C CYS A 97 8.16 -8.04 5.93
N LEU A 98 8.68 -8.75 4.91
CA LEU A 98 8.11 -10.01 4.44
C LEU A 98 8.15 -11.07 5.55
N HIS A 99 9.29 -11.26 6.19
CA HIS A 99 9.45 -12.22 7.30
C HIS A 99 8.44 -11.99 8.43
N ASP A 100 8.30 -10.74 8.88
CA ASP A 100 7.33 -10.37 9.92
C ASP A 100 5.87 -10.59 9.47
N THR A 101 5.59 -10.35 8.19
CA THR A 101 4.25 -10.55 7.64
C THR A 101 3.91 -12.02 7.53
N GLU A 102 4.86 -12.87 7.15
CA GLU A 102 4.69 -14.33 7.13
C GLU A 102 4.38 -14.89 8.53
N ALA A 103 5.02 -14.36 9.58
CA ALA A 103 4.68 -14.75 10.95
C ALA A 103 3.21 -14.45 11.26
N ALA A 104 2.73 -13.25 10.93
CA ALA A 104 1.33 -12.89 11.11
C ALA A 104 0.37 -13.72 10.24
N LEU A 105 0.76 -14.08 9.01
CA LEU A 105 -0.04 -14.97 8.15
C LEU A 105 -0.14 -16.38 8.73
N ARG A 106 0.93 -16.90 9.37
CA ARG A 106 0.89 -18.19 10.09
C ARG A 106 -0.08 -18.14 11.28
N ASP A 107 -0.15 -17.03 12.00
CA ASP A 107 -1.10 -16.85 13.11
C ASP A 107 -2.54 -16.83 12.62
N VAL A 108 -2.81 -16.12 11.51
CA VAL A 108 -4.14 -16.15 10.83
C VAL A 108 -4.52 -17.57 10.40
N ALA A 109 -3.58 -18.35 9.89
CA ALA A 109 -3.85 -19.73 9.46
C ALA A 109 -4.20 -20.65 10.65
N ARG A 110 -3.63 -20.38 11.84
CA ARG A 110 -3.93 -21.14 13.06
C ARG A 110 -5.27 -20.77 13.70
N ASP A 111 -5.57 -19.48 13.75
CA ASP A 111 -6.81 -18.95 14.33
C ASP A 111 -7.38 -17.79 13.49
N PRO A 112 -8.12 -18.12 12.40
CA PRO A 112 -8.68 -17.10 11.53
C PRO A 112 -9.71 -16.19 12.23
N ALA A 113 -10.46 -16.72 13.18
CA ALA A 113 -11.50 -15.97 13.88
C ALA A 113 -10.88 -14.97 14.88
N GLY A 114 -9.94 -15.41 15.70
CA GLY A 114 -9.25 -14.56 16.66
C GLY A 114 -8.34 -13.52 16.01
N SER A 115 -7.88 -13.79 14.79
CA SER A 115 -7.00 -12.88 14.04
C SER A 115 -7.72 -11.77 13.27
N THR A 116 -9.05 -11.68 13.33
CA THR A 116 -9.83 -10.68 12.56
C THR A 116 -9.43 -9.23 12.85
N HIS A 117 -8.95 -8.93 14.05
CA HIS A 117 -8.45 -7.61 14.43
C HIS A 117 -7.19 -7.18 13.64
N LEU A 118 -6.47 -8.11 13.03
CA LEU A 118 -5.28 -7.86 12.22
C LEU A 118 -5.62 -7.47 10.76
N ALA A 119 -6.89 -7.57 10.34
CA ALA A 119 -7.30 -7.44 8.94
C ALA A 119 -6.73 -6.20 8.24
N ARG A 120 -6.87 -5.02 8.85
CA ARG A 120 -6.37 -3.76 8.26
C ARG A 120 -4.86 -3.69 8.23
N ARG A 121 -4.20 -4.19 9.26
CA ARG A 121 -2.73 -4.23 9.33
C ARG A 121 -2.16 -5.14 8.24
N LEU A 122 -2.75 -6.32 8.05
CA LEU A 122 -2.33 -7.26 7.02
C LEU A 122 -2.61 -6.71 5.62
N ALA A 123 -3.79 -6.14 5.36
CA ALA A 123 -4.10 -5.52 4.08
C ALA A 123 -3.09 -4.42 3.73
N THR A 124 -2.72 -3.58 4.70
CA THR A 124 -1.69 -2.54 4.52
C THR A 124 -0.32 -3.15 4.22
N ARG A 125 0.15 -4.08 5.05
CA ARG A 125 1.49 -4.68 4.89
C ARG A 125 1.64 -5.46 3.60
N MET A 126 0.65 -6.26 3.26
CA MET A 126 0.64 -7.04 2.01
C MET A 126 0.64 -6.12 0.78
N ALA A 127 -0.10 -5.00 0.81
CA ALA A 127 -0.09 -4.01 -0.26
C ALA A 127 1.29 -3.34 -0.41
N LEU A 128 1.91 -2.94 0.69
CA LEU A 128 3.24 -2.32 0.70
C LEU A 128 4.32 -3.29 0.23
N LEU A 129 4.26 -4.55 0.62
CA LEU A 129 5.19 -5.59 0.18
C LEU A 129 5.10 -5.84 -1.32
N LEU A 130 3.88 -5.92 -1.86
CA LEU A 130 3.69 -6.08 -3.31
C LEU A 130 4.22 -4.85 -4.06
N GLN A 131 3.93 -3.64 -3.60
CA GLN A 131 4.49 -2.41 -4.19
C GLN A 131 6.01 -2.40 -4.11
N GLY A 132 6.59 -2.71 -2.96
CA GLY A 132 8.04 -2.74 -2.75
C GLY A 132 8.72 -3.74 -3.68
N SER A 133 8.17 -4.94 -3.83
CA SER A 133 8.66 -5.97 -4.77
C SER A 133 8.65 -5.47 -6.22
N LEU A 134 7.52 -4.89 -6.65
CA LEU A 134 7.42 -4.36 -8.01
C LEU A 134 8.39 -3.18 -8.25
N LEU A 135 8.53 -2.28 -7.29
CA LEU A 135 9.48 -1.16 -7.39
C LEU A 135 10.92 -1.64 -7.42
N ALA A 136 11.30 -2.61 -6.57
CA ALA A 136 12.64 -3.17 -6.56
C ALA A 136 13.02 -3.85 -7.89
N ARG A 137 12.05 -4.42 -8.59
CA ARG A 137 12.26 -5.14 -9.85
C ARG A 137 12.18 -4.28 -11.10
N PHE A 138 11.37 -3.23 -11.09
CA PHE A 138 10.99 -2.52 -12.31
C PHE A 138 11.16 -1.01 -12.27
N ALA A 139 11.44 -0.42 -11.10
CA ALA A 139 11.63 1.03 -10.97
C ALA A 139 13.11 1.41 -10.91
N PRO A 140 13.47 2.69 -11.11
CA PRO A 140 14.80 3.19 -10.78
C PRO A 140 15.15 2.92 -9.31
N ALA A 141 16.43 2.59 -9.05
CA ALA A 141 16.89 2.20 -7.71
C ALA A 141 16.58 3.25 -6.63
N ALA A 142 16.73 4.55 -6.92
CA ALA A 142 16.41 5.64 -6.00
C ALA A 142 14.93 5.62 -5.54
N VAL A 143 14.00 5.25 -6.43
CA VAL A 143 12.57 5.16 -6.11
C VAL A 143 12.29 3.97 -5.19
N ALA A 144 12.87 2.82 -5.49
CA ALA A 144 12.72 1.61 -4.68
C ALA A 144 13.31 1.80 -3.28
N ASP A 145 14.52 2.39 -3.21
CA ASP A 145 15.24 2.66 -1.96
C ASP A 145 14.45 3.61 -1.05
N LEU A 146 13.99 4.76 -1.58
CA LEU A 146 13.20 5.72 -0.83
C LEU A 146 11.86 5.13 -0.39
N PHE A 147 11.21 4.33 -1.25
CA PHE A 147 9.97 3.64 -0.88
C PHE A 147 10.19 2.68 0.30
N CYS A 148 11.21 1.84 0.24
CA CYS A 148 11.51 0.90 1.32
C CYS A 148 11.83 1.62 2.63
N ALA A 149 12.61 2.70 2.59
CA ALA A 149 12.94 3.49 3.76
C ALA A 149 11.73 4.14 4.42
N THR A 150 10.83 4.73 3.61
CA THR A 150 9.72 5.54 4.11
C THR A 150 8.44 4.75 4.38
N ARG A 151 8.29 3.54 3.80
CA ARG A 151 7.05 2.75 3.88
C ARG A 151 7.21 1.43 4.65
N LEU A 152 8.40 0.83 4.63
CA LEU A 152 8.62 -0.49 5.22
C LEU A 152 9.43 -0.42 6.52
N ASP A 153 10.44 0.44 6.60
CA ASP A 153 11.32 0.54 7.78
C ASP A 153 10.73 1.50 8.84
N ARG A 154 10.58 2.76 8.50
CA ARG A 154 10.12 3.82 9.41
C ARG A 154 9.02 4.65 8.79
N PRO A 155 7.78 4.16 8.79
CA PRO A 155 6.67 4.93 8.23
C PRO A 155 6.38 6.16 9.08
N GLU A 156 6.69 7.33 8.55
CA GLU A 156 6.24 8.59 9.09
C GLU A 156 4.76 8.83 8.74
N GLY A 157 4.04 9.50 9.62
CA GLY A 157 2.60 9.72 9.45
C GLY A 157 2.24 10.80 8.45
N THR A 158 3.18 11.68 8.11
CA THR A 158 2.97 12.87 7.28
C THR A 158 3.63 12.71 5.92
N PHE A 159 2.99 13.22 4.86
CA PHE A 159 3.60 13.27 3.53
C PHE A 159 4.84 14.19 3.55
N GLY A 160 5.83 13.90 2.72
CA GLY A 160 7.05 14.70 2.61
C GLY A 160 8.04 14.54 3.77
N ALA A 161 7.72 13.83 4.84
CA ALA A 161 8.64 13.50 5.91
C ALA A 161 9.62 12.41 5.43
N LEU A 162 10.74 12.85 4.82
CA LEU A 162 11.72 11.97 4.21
C LEU A 162 12.99 11.89 5.07
N PRO A 163 13.61 10.71 5.20
CA PRO A 163 14.92 10.60 5.84
C PRO A 163 16.01 11.27 4.98
N ALA A 164 17.08 11.73 5.63
CA ALA A 164 18.21 12.32 4.93
C ALA A 164 19.00 11.29 4.13
N GLY A 165 19.72 11.76 3.08
CA GLY A 165 20.67 10.94 2.33
C GLY A 165 20.08 10.18 1.14
N PHE A 166 18.85 10.48 0.73
CA PHE A 166 18.22 9.90 -0.46
C PHE A 166 18.28 10.83 -1.67
N ASP A 167 18.34 10.26 -2.87
CA ASP A 167 18.26 10.98 -4.14
C ASP A 167 16.80 11.34 -4.45
N VAL A 168 16.35 12.44 -3.84
CA VAL A 168 14.98 12.96 -4.00
C VAL A 168 14.78 13.53 -5.40
N GLU A 169 15.82 14.09 -6.02
CA GLU A 169 15.74 14.68 -7.36
C GLU A 169 15.41 13.62 -8.42
N ALA A 170 16.03 12.45 -8.35
CA ALA A 170 15.71 11.34 -9.24
C ALA A 170 14.26 10.86 -9.09
N VAL A 171 13.70 10.90 -7.87
CA VAL A 171 12.30 10.53 -7.61
C VAL A 171 11.34 11.59 -8.19
N ILE A 172 11.65 12.87 -8.01
CA ILE A 172 10.85 13.99 -8.57
C ILE A 172 10.89 13.96 -10.09
N ALA A 173 12.08 13.80 -10.68
CA ALA A 173 12.24 13.74 -12.14
C ALA A 173 11.39 12.64 -12.78
N ARG A 174 11.28 11.48 -12.12
CA ARG A 174 10.40 10.40 -12.58
C ARG A 174 8.92 10.74 -12.53
N ALA A 175 8.49 11.56 -11.57
CA ALA A 175 7.09 11.94 -11.38
C ALA A 175 6.69 13.17 -12.22
N THR A 176 7.66 13.87 -12.80
CA THR A 176 7.41 15.03 -13.68
C THR A 176 7.00 14.54 -15.06
N PRO A 177 5.87 15.03 -15.63
CA PRO A 177 5.38 14.64 -16.96
C PRO A 177 6.36 14.96 -18.09
#